data_d5103f0b10c33b7d33eaa9a14c210a34
#
_entry.id   d5103f0b10c33b7d33eaa9a14c210a34
#
_cell.length_a   1.000
_cell.length_b   1.000
_cell.length_c   1.000
_cell.angle_alpha   90.00
_cell.angle_beta   90.00
_cell.angle_gamma   90.00
#
_symmetry.space_group_name_H-M   'P 1'
#
loop_
_entity.id
_entity.type
_entity.pdbx_description
1 polymer ?
#
loop_
_entity_poly.entity_id
_entity_poly.type
_entity_poly.pdbx_seq_one_letter_code
_entity_poly.pdbx_strand_id
1 'polypeptide(L)'
;LLENRPRSASAITFGDVTLLAINKSNFENMVQAQPQLATRLIQLLSERIWTAYRQLENLMIRDHLGRIYDTLLIQIEKQKIKITPKQSHNFEFGFRELFNMVGLPAEKTDMLSVQLLEDKHFKLEGGKIICTDLDELEKSVQFYRKKSIMERKREAQKNS
;
A
#
# COMPACT_ATOMS: atom_id res chain seq x y z
N LEU A 1 19.11 -4.76 -14.40
CA LEU A 1 19.80 -4.15 -15.52
C LEU A 1 20.88 -3.16 -15.09
N LEU A 2 20.59 -2.27 -14.11
CA LEU A 2 21.51 -1.23 -13.64
C LEU A 2 22.51 -1.74 -12.60
N GLU A 3 22.20 -2.82 -11.88
CA GLU A 3 23.07 -3.43 -10.89
C GLU A 3 23.64 -4.77 -11.40
N ASN A 4 24.94 -5.00 -11.18
CA ASN A 4 25.58 -6.28 -11.46
C ASN A 4 25.35 -7.28 -10.31
N ARG A 5 24.12 -7.40 -9.84
CA ARG A 5 23.72 -8.32 -8.77
C ARG A 5 22.78 -9.40 -9.31
N PRO A 6 22.80 -10.60 -8.71
CA PRO A 6 21.81 -11.64 -9.00
C PRO A 6 20.37 -11.11 -8.77
N ARG A 7 19.41 -11.68 -9.48
CA ARG A 7 18.00 -11.36 -9.26
C ARG A 7 17.58 -11.78 -7.85
N SER A 8 16.90 -10.87 -7.14
CA SER A 8 16.39 -11.14 -5.78
C SER A 8 15.13 -12.00 -5.77
N ALA A 9 14.48 -12.18 -6.93
CA ALA A 9 13.26 -12.96 -7.08
C ALA A 9 13.21 -13.61 -8.47
N SER A 10 12.50 -14.74 -8.55
CA SER A 10 12.15 -15.41 -9.81
C SER A 10 10.83 -14.84 -10.35
N ALA A 11 10.68 -14.81 -11.67
CA ALA A 11 9.42 -14.53 -12.34
C ALA A 11 8.94 -15.81 -13.04
N ILE A 12 7.70 -16.21 -12.79
CA ILE A 12 7.09 -17.41 -13.39
C ILE A 12 5.89 -16.95 -14.20
N THR A 13 5.78 -17.41 -15.43
CA THR A 13 4.62 -17.12 -16.29
C THR A 13 3.44 -17.98 -15.88
N PHE A 14 2.25 -17.41 -15.98
CA PHE A 14 0.99 -18.12 -15.80
C PHE A 14 0.18 -18.02 -17.11
N GLY A 15 0.02 -19.16 -17.80
CA GLY A 15 -0.53 -19.22 -19.16
C GLY A 15 0.46 -18.77 -20.24
N ASP A 16 -0.06 -18.51 -21.45
CA ASP A 16 0.73 -18.06 -22.59
C ASP A 16 1.12 -16.59 -22.43
N VAL A 17 2.44 -16.31 -22.54
CA VAL A 17 2.98 -14.98 -22.34
C VAL A 17 3.95 -14.63 -23.45
N THR A 18 3.81 -13.43 -24.02
CA THR A 18 4.77 -12.84 -24.94
C THR A 18 5.66 -11.85 -24.20
N LEU A 19 6.98 -12.03 -24.27
CA LEU A 19 7.95 -11.19 -23.58
C LEU A 19 8.86 -10.45 -24.56
N LEU A 20 9.14 -9.19 -24.25
CA LEU A 20 10.19 -8.42 -24.88
C LEU A 20 11.43 -8.42 -23.98
N ALA A 21 12.52 -9.03 -24.44
CA ALA A 21 13.79 -9.05 -23.73
C ALA A 21 14.68 -7.87 -24.16
N ILE A 22 15.11 -7.08 -23.20
CA ILE A 22 16.02 -5.95 -23.43
C ILE A 22 17.30 -6.22 -22.61
N ASN A 23 18.44 -6.30 -23.28
CA ASN A 23 19.73 -6.40 -22.63
C ASN A 23 20.26 -5.02 -22.18
N LYS A 24 21.34 -5.03 -21.37
CA LYS A 24 21.90 -3.80 -20.81
C LYS A 24 22.36 -2.81 -21.87
N SER A 25 23.11 -3.29 -22.89
CA SER A 25 23.63 -2.43 -23.96
C SER A 25 22.50 -1.78 -24.76
N ASN A 26 21.49 -2.55 -25.14
CA ASN A 26 20.33 -1.99 -25.86
C ASN A 26 19.59 -0.95 -25.03
N PHE A 27 19.46 -1.20 -23.70
CA PHE A 27 18.84 -0.25 -22.80
C PHE A 27 19.64 1.05 -22.71
N GLU A 28 20.97 0.98 -22.58
CA GLU A 28 21.85 2.14 -22.53
C GLU A 28 21.76 2.96 -23.83
N ASN A 29 21.79 2.30 -24.99
CA ASN A 29 21.61 2.94 -26.28
C ASN A 29 20.24 3.63 -26.42
N MET A 30 19.17 3.00 -25.94
CA MET A 30 17.82 3.58 -25.93
C MET A 30 17.75 4.85 -25.07
N VAL A 31 18.37 4.85 -23.89
CA VAL A 31 18.40 6.01 -23.01
C VAL A 31 19.25 7.15 -23.60
N GLN A 32 20.38 6.84 -24.27
CA GLN A 32 21.17 7.83 -24.97
C GLN A 32 20.43 8.46 -26.15
N ALA A 33 19.71 7.63 -26.91
CA ALA A 33 18.92 8.10 -28.04
C ALA A 33 17.68 8.90 -27.63
N GLN A 34 17.12 8.59 -26.46
CA GLN A 34 15.91 9.22 -25.94
C GLN A 34 16.05 9.57 -24.45
N PRO A 35 16.65 10.71 -24.09
CA PRO A 35 16.88 11.10 -22.68
C PRO A 35 15.60 11.16 -21.82
N GLN A 36 14.44 11.35 -22.45
CA GLN A 36 13.14 11.33 -21.78
C GLN A 36 12.83 9.98 -21.11
N LEU A 37 13.40 8.87 -21.60
CA LEU A 37 13.28 7.56 -20.97
C LEU A 37 13.92 7.54 -19.58
N ALA A 38 15.06 8.21 -19.40
CA ALA A 38 15.71 8.34 -18.09
C ALA A 38 14.81 9.09 -17.12
N THR A 39 14.22 10.21 -17.54
CA THR A 39 13.28 10.98 -16.68
C THR A 39 12.09 10.13 -16.28
N ARG A 40 11.51 9.37 -17.21
CA ARG A 40 10.39 8.48 -16.93
C ARG A 40 10.76 7.36 -15.93
N LEU A 41 11.95 6.81 -16.07
CA LEU A 41 12.46 5.79 -15.13
C LEU A 41 12.67 6.36 -13.73
N ILE A 42 13.23 7.56 -13.61
CA ILE A 42 13.40 8.25 -12.32
C ILE A 42 12.02 8.46 -11.66
N GLN A 43 11.02 8.89 -12.42
CA GLN A 43 9.65 9.04 -11.90
C GLN A 43 9.09 7.71 -11.38
N LEU A 44 9.22 6.62 -12.16
CA LEU A 44 8.76 5.28 -11.75
C LEU A 44 9.50 4.77 -10.52
N LEU A 45 10.80 5.01 -10.42
CA LEU A 45 11.59 4.63 -9.23
C LEU A 45 11.16 5.44 -8.02
N SER A 46 10.94 6.75 -8.17
CA SER A 46 10.44 7.61 -7.09
C SER A 46 9.08 7.15 -6.57
N GLU A 47 8.16 6.79 -7.46
CA GLU A 47 6.84 6.23 -7.08
C GLU A 47 6.98 4.88 -6.34
N ARG A 48 7.91 4.02 -6.76
CA ARG A 48 8.19 2.75 -6.08
C ARG A 48 8.80 2.96 -4.69
N ILE A 49 9.74 3.87 -4.57
CA ILE A 49 10.37 4.24 -3.28
C ILE A 49 9.29 4.78 -2.34
N TRP A 50 8.47 5.72 -2.80
CA TRP A 50 7.37 6.26 -2.02
C TRP A 50 6.43 5.15 -1.52
N THR A 51 6.02 4.23 -2.42
CA THR A 51 5.16 3.10 -2.05
C THR A 51 5.82 2.21 -0.99
N ALA A 52 7.12 1.92 -1.13
CA ALA A 52 7.85 1.11 -0.15
C ALA A 52 7.93 1.81 1.23
N TYR A 53 8.19 3.11 1.27
CA TYR A 53 8.16 3.88 2.52
C TYR A 53 6.78 3.87 3.17
N ARG A 54 5.71 4.06 2.39
CA ARG A 54 4.34 4.00 2.92
C ARG A 54 3.99 2.63 3.50
N GLN A 55 4.46 1.54 2.88
CA GLN A 55 4.30 0.18 3.41
C GLN A 55 5.10 -0.03 4.71
N LEU A 56 6.32 0.51 4.80
CA LEU A 56 7.09 0.47 6.04
C LEU A 56 6.40 1.24 7.17
N GLU A 57 5.88 2.43 6.91
CA GLU A 57 5.10 3.20 7.88
C GLU A 57 3.87 2.42 8.36
N ASN A 58 3.14 1.75 7.45
CA ASN A 58 2.01 0.89 7.79
C ASN A 58 2.42 -0.22 8.76
N LEU A 59 3.54 -0.91 8.50
CA LEU A 59 4.06 -1.96 9.38
C LEU A 59 4.45 -1.43 10.78
N MET A 60 4.71 -0.13 10.90
CA MET A 60 4.98 0.51 12.18
C MET A 60 3.74 0.72 13.04
N ILE A 61 2.53 0.59 12.50
CA ILE A 61 1.28 0.64 13.24
C ILE A 61 1.07 -0.72 13.93
N ARG A 62 0.96 -0.73 15.26
CA ARG A 62 0.82 -1.96 16.05
C ARG A 62 -0.58 -2.58 15.97
N ASP A 63 -1.57 -1.72 15.93
CA ASP A 63 -2.97 -2.10 15.86
C ASP A 63 -3.35 -2.61 14.47
N HIS A 64 -3.95 -3.80 14.40
CA HIS A 64 -4.32 -4.40 13.12
C HIS A 64 -5.39 -3.60 12.39
N LEU A 65 -6.37 -3.05 13.11
CA LEU A 65 -7.40 -2.20 12.51
C LEU A 65 -6.79 -0.90 11.96
N GLY A 66 -5.85 -0.32 12.70
CA GLY A 66 -5.08 0.84 12.24
C GLY A 66 -4.29 0.54 10.96
N ARG A 67 -3.69 -0.67 10.84
CA ARG A 67 -3.02 -1.11 9.60
C ARG A 67 -3.98 -1.27 8.44
N ILE A 68 -5.19 -1.75 8.70
CA ILE A 68 -6.26 -1.86 7.68
C ILE A 68 -6.64 -0.48 7.16
N TYR A 69 -6.94 0.47 8.05
CA TYR A 69 -7.27 1.85 7.66
C TYR A 69 -6.15 2.50 6.87
N ASP A 70 -4.91 2.36 7.32
CA ASP A 70 -3.75 2.92 6.62
C ASP A 70 -3.53 2.27 5.25
N THR A 71 -3.80 0.97 5.10
CA THR A 71 -3.74 0.28 3.79
C THR A 71 -4.80 0.83 2.83
N LEU A 72 -6.02 1.07 3.30
CA LEU A 72 -7.08 1.71 2.49
C LEU A 72 -6.65 3.13 2.07
N LEU A 73 -6.09 3.91 2.99
CA LEU A 73 -5.57 5.24 2.66
C LEU A 73 -4.44 5.20 1.63
N ILE A 74 -3.52 4.23 1.73
CA ILE A 74 -2.47 4.02 0.71
C ILE A 74 -3.07 3.77 -0.68
N GLN A 75 -4.19 3.06 -0.80
CA GLN A 75 -4.84 2.85 -2.09
C GLN A 75 -5.42 4.16 -2.67
N ILE A 76 -5.98 5.02 -1.83
CA ILE A 76 -6.45 6.37 -2.21
C ILE A 76 -5.29 7.25 -2.68
N GLU A 77 -4.19 7.26 -1.92
CA GLU A 77 -2.97 8.01 -2.25
C GLU A 77 -2.35 7.56 -3.58
N LYS A 78 -2.30 6.25 -3.85
CA LYS A 78 -1.81 5.69 -5.12
C LYS A 78 -2.64 6.14 -6.33
N GLN A 79 -3.94 6.30 -6.16
CA GLN A 79 -4.84 6.80 -7.19
C GLN A 79 -4.78 8.33 -7.33
N LYS A 80 -3.97 9.01 -6.49
CA LYS A 80 -3.84 10.48 -6.46
C LYS A 80 -5.18 11.19 -6.24
N ILE A 81 -6.10 10.55 -5.49
CA ILE A 81 -7.41 11.11 -5.17
C ILE A 81 -7.21 12.18 -4.08
N LYS A 82 -7.68 13.38 -4.37
CA LYS A 82 -7.72 14.46 -3.37
C LYS A 82 -8.86 14.21 -2.40
N ILE A 83 -8.54 14.07 -1.11
CA ILE A 83 -9.54 13.86 -0.06
C ILE A 83 -10.28 15.16 0.22
N THR A 84 -11.61 15.07 0.27
CA THR A 84 -12.51 16.16 0.66
C THR A 84 -13.51 15.65 1.70
N PRO A 85 -14.05 16.52 2.57
CA PRO A 85 -15.02 16.12 3.59
C PRO A 85 -16.26 15.43 2.99
N LYS A 86 -16.71 14.34 3.63
CA LYS A 86 -17.87 13.53 3.22
C LYS A 86 -17.75 12.89 1.83
N GLN A 87 -16.53 12.75 1.31
CA GLN A 87 -16.28 12.08 0.06
C GLN A 87 -16.31 10.55 0.27
N SER A 88 -17.17 9.87 -0.48
CA SER A 88 -17.18 8.41 -0.51
C SER A 88 -16.22 7.85 -1.57
N HIS A 89 -15.75 6.62 -1.35
CA HIS A 89 -14.95 5.89 -2.31
C HIS A 89 -15.29 4.40 -2.30
N ASN A 90 -15.42 3.82 -3.49
CA ASN A 90 -15.66 2.39 -3.69
C ASN A 90 -14.33 1.73 -4.06
N PHE A 91 -13.83 0.84 -3.22
CA PHE A 91 -12.63 0.06 -3.52
C PHE A 91 -13.00 -1.09 -4.45
N GLU A 92 -12.13 -1.37 -5.44
CA GLU A 92 -12.34 -2.46 -6.41
C GLU A 92 -12.01 -3.86 -5.86
N PHE A 93 -11.93 -4.00 -4.54
CA PHE A 93 -11.59 -5.23 -3.83
C PHE A 93 -12.42 -5.39 -2.54
N GLY A 94 -12.47 -6.62 -2.03
CA GLY A 94 -13.13 -6.99 -0.79
C GLY A 94 -12.16 -7.25 0.35
N PHE A 95 -12.67 -7.84 1.45
CA PHE A 95 -11.87 -8.13 2.64
C PHE A 95 -10.71 -9.07 2.39
N ARG A 96 -10.90 -10.10 1.57
CA ARG A 96 -9.86 -11.09 1.28
C ARG A 96 -8.60 -10.44 0.70
N GLU A 97 -8.79 -9.61 -0.30
CA GLU A 97 -7.69 -8.89 -0.94
C GLU A 97 -7.08 -7.86 0.00
N LEU A 98 -7.91 -7.12 0.75
CA LEU A 98 -7.45 -6.17 1.75
C LEU A 98 -6.56 -6.84 2.80
N PHE A 99 -7.00 -7.96 3.38
CA PHE A 99 -6.23 -8.64 4.41
C PHE A 99 -4.93 -9.26 3.87
N ASN A 100 -4.92 -9.71 2.62
CA ASN A 100 -3.69 -10.12 1.95
C ASN A 100 -2.71 -8.94 1.78
N MET A 101 -3.21 -7.74 1.42
CA MET A 101 -2.36 -6.54 1.30
C MET A 101 -1.77 -6.13 2.66
N VAL A 102 -2.52 -6.28 3.74
CA VAL A 102 -2.07 -5.97 5.11
C VAL A 102 -1.13 -7.05 5.65
N GLY A 103 -1.19 -8.26 5.11
CA GLY A 103 -0.44 -9.43 5.63
C GLY A 103 -0.96 -9.87 7.00
N LEU A 104 -2.27 -9.99 7.14
CA LEU A 104 -2.91 -10.44 8.38
C LEU A 104 -3.00 -11.96 8.45
N PRO A 105 -2.82 -12.56 9.66
CA PRO A 105 -3.09 -13.97 9.87
C PRO A 105 -4.57 -14.30 9.60
N ALA A 106 -4.81 -15.47 9.00
CA ALA A 106 -6.15 -15.92 8.63
C ALA A 106 -7.11 -15.98 9.83
N GLU A 107 -6.61 -16.34 11.01
CA GLU A 107 -7.41 -16.47 12.23
C GLU A 107 -8.01 -15.14 12.74
N LYS A 108 -7.47 -14.00 12.27
CA LYS A 108 -7.94 -12.67 12.68
C LYS A 108 -8.87 -12.00 11.70
N THR A 109 -9.01 -12.55 10.49
CA THR A 109 -9.73 -11.89 9.40
C THR A 109 -11.20 -11.72 9.67
N ASP A 110 -11.88 -12.72 10.25
CA ASP A 110 -13.31 -12.66 10.53
C ASP A 110 -13.62 -11.59 11.59
N MET A 111 -12.87 -11.58 12.69
CA MET A 111 -13.03 -10.58 13.74
C MET A 111 -12.79 -9.16 13.20
N LEU A 112 -11.75 -8.97 12.41
CA LEU A 112 -11.40 -7.66 11.86
C LEU A 112 -12.39 -7.20 10.79
N SER A 113 -13.00 -8.14 10.03
CA SER A 113 -14.11 -7.84 9.11
C SER A 113 -15.30 -7.26 9.83
N VAL A 114 -15.69 -7.89 10.95
CA VAL A 114 -16.80 -7.41 11.79
C VAL A 114 -16.47 -6.03 12.36
N GLN A 115 -15.28 -5.85 12.95
CA GLN A 115 -14.85 -4.56 13.50
C GLN A 115 -14.84 -3.44 12.46
N LEU A 116 -14.42 -3.74 11.21
CA LEU A 116 -14.45 -2.75 10.14
C LEU A 116 -15.87 -2.37 9.74
N LEU A 117 -16.82 -3.32 9.76
CA LEU A 117 -18.23 -3.06 9.43
C LEU A 117 -19.02 -2.44 10.60
N GLU A 118 -18.54 -2.56 11.84
CA GLU A 118 -19.08 -1.81 13.00
C GLU A 118 -18.78 -0.30 12.89
N ASP A 119 -17.73 0.07 12.17
CA ASP A 119 -17.47 1.46 11.84
C ASP A 119 -18.47 1.93 10.77
N LYS A 120 -19.34 2.89 11.14
CA LYS A 120 -20.38 3.46 10.27
C LYS A 120 -19.87 4.02 8.95
N HIS A 121 -18.56 4.26 8.84
CA HIS A 121 -17.94 4.79 7.63
C HIS A 121 -17.58 3.71 6.61
N PHE A 122 -17.77 2.43 6.95
CA PHE A 122 -17.49 1.32 6.04
C PHE A 122 -18.71 0.45 5.78
N LYS A 123 -18.83 -0.01 4.54
CA LYS A 123 -19.88 -0.94 4.08
C LYS A 123 -19.28 -1.96 3.14
N LEU A 124 -19.95 -3.11 3.02
CA LEU A 124 -19.62 -4.11 2.02
C LEU A 124 -20.83 -4.25 1.08
N GLU A 125 -20.66 -3.91 -0.20
CA GLU A 125 -21.68 -4.03 -1.23
C GLU A 125 -21.13 -4.78 -2.43
N GLY A 126 -21.82 -5.82 -2.89
CA GLY A 126 -21.36 -6.65 -4.00
C GLY A 126 -19.97 -7.27 -3.78
N GLY A 127 -19.58 -7.54 -2.53
CA GLY A 127 -18.25 -8.05 -2.18
C GLY A 127 -17.12 -7.01 -2.17
N LYS A 128 -17.44 -5.74 -2.46
CA LYS A 128 -16.48 -4.63 -2.47
C LYS A 128 -16.65 -3.75 -1.24
N ILE A 129 -15.54 -3.18 -0.78
CA ILE A 129 -15.51 -2.26 0.38
C ILE A 129 -15.85 -0.87 -0.11
N ILE A 130 -16.77 -0.22 0.60
CA ILE A 130 -17.12 1.19 0.40
C ILE A 130 -16.74 1.96 1.66
N CYS A 131 -15.94 3.01 1.50
CA CYS A 131 -15.73 4.03 2.51
C CYS A 131 -16.66 5.20 2.23
N THR A 132 -17.50 5.57 3.19
CA THR A 132 -18.51 6.64 3.03
C THR A 132 -17.96 8.02 3.35
N ASP A 133 -16.79 8.10 4.00
CA ASP A 133 -16.12 9.36 4.35
C ASP A 133 -14.60 9.19 4.41
N LEU A 134 -13.90 9.65 3.38
CA LEU A 134 -12.44 9.57 3.29
C LEU A 134 -11.72 10.47 4.30
N ASP A 135 -12.32 11.57 4.73
CA ASP A 135 -11.76 12.47 5.74
C ASP A 135 -11.72 11.78 7.12
N GLU A 136 -12.77 11.04 7.46
CA GLU A 136 -12.80 10.23 8.68
C GLU A 136 -11.83 9.04 8.61
N LEU A 137 -11.65 8.43 7.45
CA LEU A 137 -10.59 7.44 7.24
C LEU A 137 -9.21 8.02 7.53
N GLU A 138 -8.90 9.20 6.99
CA GLU A 138 -7.62 9.88 7.21
C GLU A 138 -7.39 10.21 8.69
N LYS A 139 -8.40 10.74 9.38
CA LYS A 139 -8.36 11.01 10.83
C LYS A 139 -8.10 9.75 11.65
N SER A 140 -8.78 8.65 11.31
CA SER A 140 -8.58 7.34 11.95
C SER A 140 -7.14 6.86 11.79
N VAL A 141 -6.57 6.95 10.58
CA VAL A 141 -5.17 6.61 10.34
C VAL A 141 -4.22 7.45 11.19
N GLN A 142 -4.44 8.77 11.23
CA GLN A 142 -3.60 9.66 12.05
C GLN A 142 -3.68 9.32 13.54
N PHE A 143 -4.85 8.95 14.04
CA PHE A 143 -5.04 8.50 15.43
C PHE A 143 -4.19 7.26 15.72
N TYR A 144 -4.29 6.20 14.90
CA TYR A 144 -3.56 4.95 15.11
C TYR A 144 -2.04 5.11 14.98
N ARG A 145 -1.57 5.97 14.07
CA ARG A 145 -0.15 6.32 13.94
C ARG A 145 0.37 7.00 15.21
N LYS A 146 -0.34 8.02 15.72
CA LYS A 146 0.02 8.71 16.97
C LYS A 146 0.02 7.76 18.16
N LYS A 147 -1.00 6.91 18.30
CA LYS A 147 -1.09 5.88 19.33
C LYS A 147 0.15 4.98 19.33
N SER A 148 0.52 4.44 18.17
CA SER A 148 1.68 3.55 18.02
C SER A 148 3.01 4.23 18.38
N ILE A 149 3.18 5.51 18.05
CA ILE A 149 4.36 6.30 18.44
C ILE A 149 4.43 6.48 19.95
N MET A 150 3.30 6.79 20.60
CA MET A 150 3.25 6.97 22.05
C MET A 150 3.56 5.68 22.80
N GLU A 151 3.02 4.54 22.34
CA GLU A 151 3.28 3.22 22.93
C GLU A 151 4.77 2.87 22.87
N ARG A 152 5.43 3.10 21.74
CA ARG A 152 6.88 2.87 21.62
C ARG A 152 7.72 3.74 22.55
N LYS A 153 7.36 5.03 22.68
CA LYS A 153 8.06 5.93 23.60
C LYS A 153 7.94 5.47 25.06
N ARG A 154 6.75 5.00 25.46
CA ARG A 154 6.53 4.47 26.82
C ARG A 154 7.35 3.21 27.10
N GLU A 155 7.47 2.31 26.10
CA GLU A 155 8.29 1.11 26.24
C GLU A 155 9.78 1.42 26.31
N ALA A 156 10.26 2.33 25.47
CA ALA A 156 11.65 2.78 25.51
C ALA A 156 12.03 3.37 26.88
N GLN A 157 11.11 4.14 27.49
CA GLN A 157 11.32 4.70 28.83
C GLN A 157 11.27 3.67 29.96
N LYS A 158 10.60 2.53 29.77
CA LYS A 158 10.56 1.46 30.78
C LYS A 158 11.80 0.55 30.76
N ASN A 159 12.51 0.54 29.62
CA ASN A 159 13.68 -0.31 29.38
C ASN A 159 15.01 0.45 29.57
N SER A 160 14.94 1.73 29.92
CA SER A 160 16.10 2.60 30.30
C SER A 160 16.16 2.80 31.80
#